data_7aa8684b2c70524ead97d23ded25e457
#
_entry.id   7aa8684b2c70524ead97d23ded25e457
#
_cell.length_a   1.000
_cell.length_b   1.000
_cell.length_c   1.000
_cell.angle_alpha   90.00
_cell.angle_beta   90.00
_cell.angle_gamma   90.00
#
_symmetry.space_group_name_H-M   'P 1'
#
loop_
_entity.id
_entity.type
_entity.pdbx_description
1 polymer ?
#
loop_
_entity_poly.entity_id
_entity_poly.type
_entity_poly.pdbx_seq_one_letter_code
_entity_poly.pdbx_strand_id
1 'polypeptide(L)'
;YLHKLPLAAEGHSDKSEEELSAEITKRLKKWRVAEYSPEKDRAGVHTFSAERGYGRELANLIFHVALVAILVTVAAGRLVNYEGQVIVVTESGSQGGGQTLDQSTEFCNTSTSNFDSFRAGPLFDGTGLHPFCLIAHDFAAEYLPNGQAEMFTSNVSYAEGEDIYKDDSEWKDYELKVNHPLRLAHNRVYLQGHGYAPTVTVEWPNGEKRTQTIQFQPNDTTFFLSSGAMRFDPPAGMHPDLYDRRQNQIAIQGLFAPTAEWAGENGKLLQSAYPGLKDPAMAIDIYRGDAGLDTGTPQSFFSLDPNLVQSGQLQKIDRVNLNQGEDVTLDDGTKITFDGASEFANYQVSYDPFQKWVLVSALVMLISLVGSLVIKRRRVYIRLRPNAAGGTDVEMGGLARTDRAGWSEEFHELHRALLELPDPDEVEEDELYTDD
;
A
#
# COMPACT_ATOMS: atom_id res chain seq x y z
N TYR A 1 -41.51 39.54 -10.37
CA TYR A 1 -40.46 40.10 -9.48
C TYR A 1 -39.04 39.83 -10.00
N LEU A 2 -38.78 39.94 -11.34
CA LEU A 2 -37.45 39.66 -11.90
C LEU A 2 -36.43 40.71 -11.44
N HIS A 3 -36.88 41.94 -11.18
CA HIS A 3 -36.04 43.02 -10.62
C HIS A 3 -35.42 42.71 -9.23
N LYS A 4 -35.89 41.65 -8.55
CA LYS A 4 -35.29 41.18 -7.27
C LYS A 4 -34.17 40.15 -7.45
N LEU A 5 -33.93 39.71 -8.68
CA LEU A 5 -32.83 38.77 -8.95
C LEU A 5 -31.48 39.54 -8.93
N PRO A 6 -30.37 38.82 -8.65
CA PRO A 6 -29.05 39.43 -8.59
C PRO A 6 -28.63 40.20 -9.85
N LEU A 7 -29.12 39.76 -10.99
CA LEU A 7 -28.98 40.47 -12.26
C LEU A 7 -30.38 40.71 -12.80
N ALA A 8 -30.70 41.93 -13.15
CA ALA A 8 -31.97 42.34 -13.74
C ALA A 8 -31.70 43.39 -14.82
N ALA A 9 -32.42 43.30 -15.91
CA ALA A 9 -32.38 44.27 -17.00
C ALA A 9 -33.76 44.39 -17.63
N GLU A 10 -34.12 45.61 -18.07
CA GLU A 10 -35.36 45.93 -18.75
C GLU A 10 -35.03 46.67 -20.02
N GLY A 11 -35.90 46.55 -21.00
CA GLY A 11 -35.74 47.28 -22.26
C GLY A 11 -36.96 47.15 -23.16
N HIS A 12 -36.94 47.90 -24.25
CA HIS A 12 -38.00 47.92 -25.25
C HIS A 12 -37.44 47.48 -26.61
N SER A 13 -38.23 46.71 -27.36
CA SER A 13 -37.93 46.34 -28.75
C SER A 13 -39.13 46.64 -29.63
N ASP A 14 -38.84 47.14 -30.82
CA ASP A 14 -39.88 47.40 -31.85
C ASP A 14 -40.43 46.12 -32.47
N LYS A 15 -39.82 44.98 -32.18
CA LYS A 15 -40.27 43.65 -32.66
C LYS A 15 -41.54 43.19 -31.96
N SER A 16 -42.33 42.39 -32.67
CA SER A 16 -43.48 41.75 -32.09
C SER A 16 -43.09 40.65 -31.09
N GLU A 17 -44.01 40.26 -30.20
CA GLU A 17 -43.80 39.19 -29.23
C GLU A 17 -43.40 37.87 -29.92
N GLU A 18 -43.99 37.55 -31.09
CA GLU A 18 -43.70 36.35 -31.87
C GLU A 18 -42.30 36.34 -32.45
N GLU A 19 -41.86 37.51 -32.99
CA GLU A 19 -40.48 37.64 -33.51
C GLU A 19 -39.43 37.53 -32.42
N LEU A 20 -39.64 38.17 -31.25
CA LEU A 20 -38.77 38.03 -30.10
C LEU A 20 -38.75 36.62 -29.53
N SER A 21 -39.87 35.94 -29.45
CA SER A 21 -39.97 34.54 -29.04
C SER A 21 -39.12 33.65 -29.93
N ALA A 22 -39.18 33.83 -31.24
CA ALA A 22 -38.36 33.08 -32.20
C ALA A 22 -36.87 33.38 -32.01
N GLU A 23 -36.50 34.67 -31.80
CA GLU A 23 -35.12 35.09 -31.57
C GLU A 23 -34.55 34.50 -30.23
N ILE A 24 -35.32 34.58 -29.15
CA ILE A 24 -34.98 33.98 -27.85
C ILE A 24 -34.70 32.46 -28.01
N THR A 25 -35.62 31.75 -28.67
CA THR A 25 -35.49 30.32 -28.90
C THR A 25 -34.23 29.97 -29.71
N LYS A 26 -33.91 30.78 -30.73
CA LYS A 26 -32.72 30.66 -31.59
C LYS A 26 -31.42 30.86 -30.79
N ARG A 27 -31.34 31.94 -29.99
CA ARG A 27 -30.16 32.30 -29.18
C ARG A 27 -29.93 31.33 -28.05
N LEU A 28 -30.99 30.84 -27.43
CA LEU A 28 -30.93 29.91 -26.30
C LEU A 28 -30.97 28.45 -26.74
N LYS A 29 -30.65 28.11 -28.00
CA LYS A 29 -30.67 26.74 -28.55
C LYS A 29 -29.80 25.75 -27.74
N LYS A 30 -28.71 26.23 -27.09
CA LYS A 30 -27.85 25.42 -26.22
C LYS A 30 -28.30 25.35 -24.76
N TRP A 31 -29.42 25.98 -24.43
CA TRP A 31 -30.03 26.00 -23.11
C TRP A 31 -31.25 25.13 -23.11
N ARG A 32 -31.61 24.61 -21.94
CA ARG A 32 -32.90 23.99 -21.73
C ARG A 32 -33.93 25.07 -21.48
N VAL A 33 -34.76 25.34 -22.46
CA VAL A 33 -35.78 26.40 -22.43
C VAL A 33 -37.12 25.79 -22.08
N ALA A 34 -37.82 26.39 -21.11
CA ALA A 34 -39.22 26.18 -20.84
C ALA A 34 -39.98 27.48 -21.15
N GLU A 35 -40.99 27.40 -22.00
CA GLU A 35 -41.84 28.50 -22.45
C GLU A 35 -43.20 28.38 -21.75
N TYR A 36 -43.67 29.51 -21.24
CA TYR A 36 -44.98 29.60 -20.57
C TYR A 36 -45.78 30.69 -21.24
N SER A 37 -46.93 30.31 -21.83
CA SER A 37 -47.88 31.23 -22.37
C SER A 37 -48.53 32.12 -21.28
N PRO A 38 -49.07 33.29 -21.61
CA PRO A 38 -49.70 34.19 -20.63
C PRO A 38 -50.78 33.51 -19.75
N GLU A 39 -51.45 32.49 -20.27
CA GLU A 39 -52.47 31.72 -19.55
C GLU A 39 -51.90 30.83 -18.47
N LYS A 40 -50.64 30.39 -18.65
CA LYS A 40 -49.95 29.46 -17.75
C LYS A 40 -48.96 30.15 -16.79
N ASP A 41 -48.57 31.39 -17.11
CA ASP A 41 -47.68 32.18 -16.23
C ASP A 41 -48.53 32.93 -15.18
N ARG A 42 -48.01 32.93 -13.93
CA ARG A 42 -48.68 33.62 -12.80
C ARG A 42 -48.77 35.15 -12.96
N ALA A 43 -47.94 35.74 -13.76
CA ALA A 43 -47.93 37.16 -14.05
C ALA A 43 -48.80 37.51 -15.25
N GLY A 44 -49.40 36.52 -15.94
CA GLY A 44 -50.21 36.73 -17.13
C GLY A 44 -49.45 37.25 -18.33
N VAL A 45 -48.14 36.96 -18.43
CA VAL A 45 -47.25 37.40 -19.50
C VAL A 45 -46.53 36.20 -20.10
N HIS A 46 -46.05 36.36 -21.34
CA HIS A 46 -45.24 35.34 -21.99
C HIS A 46 -43.88 35.26 -21.33
N THR A 47 -43.52 34.10 -20.79
CA THR A 47 -42.33 33.93 -19.99
C THR A 47 -41.47 32.77 -20.50
N PHE A 48 -40.15 33.01 -20.64
CA PHE A 48 -39.13 31.99 -20.90
C PHE A 48 -38.32 31.76 -19.65
N SER A 49 -38.07 30.50 -19.33
CA SER A 49 -37.14 30.05 -18.30
C SER A 49 -36.06 29.21 -18.97
N ALA A 50 -34.89 29.73 -19.10
CA ALA A 50 -33.78 29.04 -19.73
C ALA A 50 -32.70 28.68 -18.72
N GLU A 51 -32.21 27.48 -18.81
CA GLU A 51 -31.23 26.95 -17.89
C GLU A 51 -30.10 26.21 -18.63
N ARG A 52 -28.87 26.45 -18.21
CA ARG A 52 -27.65 25.83 -18.75
C ARG A 52 -26.80 25.28 -17.61
N GLY A 53 -26.01 24.20 -17.87
CA GLY A 53 -25.09 23.65 -16.91
C GLY A 53 -25.67 22.54 -16.03
N TYR A 54 -26.68 21.80 -16.51
CA TYR A 54 -27.23 20.63 -15.82
C TYR A 54 -26.19 19.53 -15.51
N GLY A 55 -25.16 19.42 -16.34
CA GLY A 55 -24.05 18.47 -16.11
C GLY A 55 -23.42 18.61 -14.73
N ARG A 56 -23.51 19.78 -14.10
CA ARG A 56 -23.02 20.01 -12.73
C ARG A 56 -23.77 19.15 -11.71
N GLU A 57 -25.10 19.09 -11.76
CA GLU A 57 -25.89 18.30 -10.81
C GLU A 57 -25.67 16.80 -11.04
N LEU A 58 -25.58 16.40 -12.32
CA LEU A 58 -25.23 15.02 -12.66
C LEU A 58 -23.83 14.66 -12.16
N ALA A 59 -22.83 15.53 -12.38
CA ALA A 59 -21.48 15.33 -11.88
C ALA A 59 -21.45 15.22 -10.35
N ASN A 60 -22.18 16.11 -9.66
CA ASN A 60 -22.29 16.05 -8.20
C ASN A 60 -22.97 14.75 -7.72
N LEU A 61 -23.99 14.26 -8.42
CA LEU A 61 -24.64 13.00 -8.11
C LEU A 61 -23.65 11.83 -8.31
N ILE A 62 -22.95 11.80 -9.45
CA ILE A 62 -21.95 10.76 -9.73
C ILE A 62 -20.83 10.78 -8.69
N PHE A 63 -20.38 11.96 -8.26
CA PHE A 63 -19.41 12.11 -7.18
C PHE A 63 -19.86 11.39 -5.90
N HIS A 64 -21.11 11.61 -5.45
CA HIS A 64 -21.62 10.97 -4.23
C HIS A 64 -21.80 9.46 -4.41
N VAL A 65 -22.27 9.00 -5.58
CA VAL A 65 -22.37 7.58 -5.89
C VAL A 65 -20.99 6.91 -5.90
N ALA A 66 -20.00 7.56 -6.50
CA ALA A 66 -18.62 7.06 -6.52
C ALA A 66 -18.00 7.00 -5.11
N LEU A 67 -18.31 7.98 -4.25
CA LEU A 67 -17.89 7.95 -2.84
C LEU A 67 -18.47 6.74 -2.09
N VAL A 68 -19.78 6.47 -2.29
CA VAL A 68 -20.41 5.26 -1.72
C VAL A 68 -19.78 3.99 -2.31
N ALA A 69 -19.50 3.97 -3.61
CA ALA A 69 -18.84 2.84 -4.26
C ALA A 69 -17.45 2.56 -3.68
N ILE A 70 -16.66 3.60 -3.36
CA ILE A 70 -15.38 3.45 -2.65
C ILE A 70 -15.58 2.77 -1.30
N LEU A 71 -16.53 3.25 -0.50
CA LEU A 71 -16.82 2.66 0.81
C LEU A 71 -17.22 1.19 0.72
N VAL A 72 -18.10 0.86 -0.24
CA VAL A 72 -18.57 -0.51 -0.46
C VAL A 72 -17.42 -1.41 -0.94
N THR A 73 -16.62 -0.96 -1.90
CA THR A 73 -15.51 -1.76 -2.44
C THR A 73 -14.39 -1.97 -1.42
N VAL A 74 -14.06 -0.96 -0.61
CA VAL A 74 -13.10 -1.10 0.50
C VAL A 74 -13.62 -2.08 1.55
N ALA A 75 -14.89 -1.97 1.95
CA ALA A 75 -15.50 -2.89 2.91
C ALA A 75 -15.53 -4.32 2.36
N ALA A 76 -15.95 -4.52 1.10
CA ALA A 76 -15.96 -5.83 0.45
C ALA A 76 -14.54 -6.42 0.36
N GLY A 77 -13.53 -5.59 0.02
CA GLY A 77 -12.14 -6.01 0.01
C GLY A 77 -11.70 -6.54 1.38
N ARG A 78 -12.01 -5.82 2.45
CA ARG A 78 -11.67 -6.23 3.83
C ARG A 78 -12.35 -7.51 4.30
N LEU A 79 -13.45 -7.90 3.70
CA LEU A 79 -14.14 -9.17 4.03
C LEU A 79 -13.43 -10.39 3.43
N VAL A 80 -12.77 -10.26 2.29
CA VAL A 80 -12.24 -11.41 1.51
C VAL A 80 -10.73 -11.35 1.24
N ASN A 81 -10.04 -10.28 1.65
CA ASN A 81 -8.61 -10.14 1.48
C ASN A 81 -7.83 -11.12 2.36
N TYR A 82 -6.58 -11.33 2.01
CA TYR A 82 -5.59 -11.86 2.93
C TYR A 82 -4.24 -11.17 2.76
N GLU A 83 -3.47 -11.24 3.81
CA GLU A 83 -2.11 -10.74 3.90
C GLU A 83 -1.29 -11.70 4.77
N GLY A 84 -0.17 -12.16 4.25
CA GLY A 84 0.74 -13.03 4.96
C GLY A 84 2.17 -12.50 4.92
N GLN A 85 2.93 -12.77 5.94
CA GLN A 85 4.37 -12.51 5.99
C GLN A 85 5.11 -13.84 6.04
N VAL A 86 6.23 -13.89 5.33
CA VAL A 86 7.12 -15.04 5.32
C VAL A 86 8.57 -14.58 5.27
N ILE A 87 9.40 -15.22 6.07
CA ILE A 87 10.84 -15.04 6.08
C ILE A 87 11.47 -16.22 5.32
N VAL A 88 12.22 -15.93 4.29
CA VAL A 88 12.89 -16.92 3.45
C VAL A 88 14.39 -16.68 3.50
N VAL A 89 15.15 -17.73 3.88
CA VAL A 89 16.62 -17.69 3.89
C VAL A 89 17.13 -17.88 2.45
N THR A 90 18.13 -17.10 2.05
CA THR A 90 18.69 -17.18 0.71
C THR A 90 19.64 -18.35 0.52
N GLU A 91 19.70 -18.89 -0.70
CA GLU A 91 20.62 -19.97 -1.05
C GLU A 91 22.10 -19.56 -0.96
N SER A 92 22.41 -18.32 -1.35
CA SER A 92 23.79 -17.82 -1.45
C SER A 92 24.53 -17.73 -0.13
N GLY A 93 23.82 -17.73 1.00
CA GLY A 93 24.43 -17.71 2.33
C GLY A 93 24.88 -19.08 2.85
N SER A 94 24.52 -20.16 2.21
CA SER A 94 24.85 -21.55 2.62
C SER A 94 26.29 -21.93 2.28
N GLN A 95 27.27 -21.11 2.62
CA GLN A 95 28.70 -21.40 2.40
C GLN A 95 29.28 -22.47 3.35
N GLY A 96 28.55 -22.94 4.29
CA GLY A 96 28.90 -24.10 5.13
C GLY A 96 28.21 -25.33 4.62
N GLY A 97 28.92 -26.29 4.02
CA GLY A 97 28.40 -27.51 3.39
C GLY A 97 27.62 -28.49 4.26
N GLY A 98 26.75 -28.01 5.14
CA GLY A 98 25.75 -28.75 5.88
C GLY A 98 24.38 -28.51 5.27
N GLN A 99 23.74 -29.59 4.79
CA GLN A 99 22.31 -29.53 4.46
C GLN A 99 21.57 -29.14 5.74
N THR A 100 21.04 -27.93 5.76
CA THR A 100 20.11 -27.49 6.80
C THR A 100 18.77 -28.16 6.54
N LEU A 101 18.46 -29.17 7.32
CA LEU A 101 17.22 -29.96 7.21
C LEU A 101 15.95 -29.17 7.54
N ASP A 102 16.05 -27.89 7.92
CA ASP A 102 14.94 -27.19 8.58
C ASP A 102 14.57 -25.82 8.01
N GLN A 103 15.31 -25.28 7.02
CA GLN A 103 14.92 -24.00 6.41
C GLN A 103 14.89 -24.11 4.90
N SER A 104 13.69 -24.02 4.37
CA SER A 104 13.44 -23.94 2.94
C SER A 104 13.86 -22.57 2.42
N THR A 105 14.66 -22.55 1.35
CA THR A 105 14.91 -21.37 0.52
C THR A 105 13.70 -21.06 -0.38
N GLU A 106 12.72 -21.95 -0.33
CA GLU A 106 11.48 -21.93 -1.10
C GLU A 106 10.28 -21.56 -0.22
N PHE A 107 9.41 -20.73 -0.74
CA PHE A 107 8.09 -20.46 -0.18
C PHE A 107 7.00 -20.77 -1.19
N CYS A 108 5.97 -21.51 -0.77
CA CYS A 108 4.78 -21.81 -1.59
C CYS A 108 3.50 -21.27 -0.95
N ASN A 109 2.73 -20.49 -1.68
CA ASN A 109 1.39 -19.99 -1.30
C ASN A 109 0.31 -21.06 -1.53
N THR A 110 0.46 -22.20 -0.91
CA THR A 110 -0.45 -23.35 -1.04
C THR A 110 -1.22 -23.66 0.24
N SER A 111 -0.76 -23.14 1.38
CA SER A 111 -1.39 -23.30 2.68
C SER A 111 -1.16 -22.06 3.54
N THR A 112 -2.13 -21.73 4.38
CA THR A 112 -1.98 -20.65 5.38
C THR A 112 -0.93 -20.96 6.43
N SER A 113 -0.61 -22.23 6.64
CA SER A 113 0.44 -22.68 7.57
C SER A 113 1.87 -22.45 7.05
N ASN A 114 2.03 -22.10 5.76
CA ASN A 114 3.34 -21.80 5.18
C ASN A 114 3.81 -20.37 5.48
N PHE A 115 2.96 -19.57 6.11
CA PHE A 115 3.28 -18.20 6.50
C PHE A 115 3.71 -18.14 7.97
N ASP A 116 4.67 -17.28 8.29
CA ASP A 116 5.05 -16.97 9.67
C ASP A 116 3.97 -16.15 10.38
N SER A 117 3.26 -15.31 9.62
CA SER A 117 2.10 -14.57 10.10
C SER A 117 1.08 -14.45 8.97
N PHE A 118 -0.18 -14.78 9.28
CA PHE A 118 -1.27 -14.71 8.30
C PHE A 118 -2.49 -14.03 8.89
N ARG A 119 -3.04 -13.10 8.13
CA ARG A 119 -4.27 -12.37 8.43
C ARG A 119 -5.19 -12.42 7.24
N ALA A 120 -6.45 -12.71 7.49
CA ALA A 120 -7.47 -12.75 6.44
C ALA A 120 -8.74 -12.03 6.87
N GLY A 121 -9.51 -11.62 5.89
CA GLY A 121 -10.85 -11.10 6.11
C GLY A 121 -11.80 -12.19 6.65
N PRO A 122 -12.87 -11.80 7.35
CA PRO A 122 -13.74 -12.75 8.04
C PRO A 122 -14.51 -13.73 7.13
N LEU A 123 -14.58 -13.46 5.83
CA LEU A 123 -15.20 -14.37 4.84
C LEU A 123 -14.17 -15.26 4.12
N PHE A 124 -12.89 -15.14 4.42
CA PHE A 124 -11.86 -16.02 3.88
C PHE A 124 -11.78 -17.29 4.75
N ASP A 125 -12.04 -18.43 4.16
CA ASP A 125 -12.12 -19.73 4.85
C ASP A 125 -10.79 -20.53 4.87
N GLY A 126 -9.72 -19.98 4.32
CA GLY A 126 -8.40 -20.61 4.21
C GLY A 126 -8.20 -21.43 2.93
N THR A 127 -9.21 -21.59 2.07
CA THR A 127 -9.14 -22.43 0.87
C THR A 127 -8.96 -21.65 -0.44
N GLY A 128 -9.12 -20.35 -0.43
CA GLY A 128 -9.07 -19.47 -1.62
C GLY A 128 -7.67 -18.98 -2.01
N LEU A 129 -6.60 -19.66 -1.61
CA LEU A 129 -5.24 -19.30 -2.00
C LEU A 129 -5.01 -19.56 -3.50
N HIS A 130 -4.34 -18.63 -4.16
CA HIS A 130 -3.88 -18.79 -5.53
C HIS A 130 -2.45 -19.34 -5.51
N PRO A 131 -2.21 -20.60 -5.94
CA PRO A 131 -0.93 -21.25 -5.81
C PRO A 131 0.18 -20.57 -6.61
N PHE A 132 1.27 -20.29 -5.92
CA PHE A 132 2.55 -19.93 -6.51
C PHE A 132 3.67 -20.35 -5.56
N CYS A 133 4.87 -20.53 -6.10
CA CYS A 133 6.08 -20.75 -5.32
C CYS A 133 7.14 -19.73 -5.74
N LEU A 134 8.04 -19.43 -4.83
CA LEU A 134 9.24 -18.62 -5.10
C LEU A 134 10.45 -19.22 -4.36
N ILE A 135 11.63 -19.12 -4.95
CA ILE A 135 12.93 -19.47 -4.36
C ILE A 135 13.75 -18.20 -4.25
N ALA A 136 14.31 -17.94 -3.09
CA ALA A 136 15.20 -16.81 -2.86
C ALA A 136 16.65 -17.25 -3.08
N HIS A 137 17.26 -16.83 -4.21
CA HIS A 137 18.64 -17.20 -4.54
C HIS A 137 19.66 -16.37 -3.78
N ASP A 138 19.53 -15.06 -3.83
CA ASP A 138 20.38 -14.14 -3.11
C ASP A 138 19.66 -12.88 -2.67
N PHE A 139 20.31 -12.13 -1.80
CA PHE A 139 19.87 -10.84 -1.35
C PHE A 139 21.05 -9.84 -1.45
N ALA A 140 20.86 -8.78 -2.21
CA ALA A 140 21.83 -7.70 -2.33
C ALA A 140 21.36 -6.47 -1.55
N ALA A 141 22.10 -6.11 -0.53
CA ALA A 141 21.90 -4.87 0.23
C ALA A 141 22.99 -3.88 -0.12
N GLU A 142 22.62 -2.75 -0.69
CA GLU A 142 23.53 -1.66 -0.99
C GLU A 142 23.41 -0.60 0.09
N TYR A 143 24.58 -0.20 0.64
CA TYR A 143 24.66 0.78 1.70
C TYR A 143 25.61 1.90 1.35
N LEU A 144 25.27 3.11 1.73
CA LEU A 144 26.19 4.24 1.71
C LEU A 144 27.32 4.04 2.73
N PRO A 145 28.46 4.77 2.59
CA PRO A 145 29.59 4.65 3.52
C PRO A 145 29.22 4.90 5.00
N ASN A 146 28.16 5.65 5.25
CA ASN A 146 27.65 5.92 6.61
C ASN A 146 26.74 4.81 7.15
N GLY A 147 26.52 3.70 6.41
CA GLY A 147 25.64 2.60 6.78
C GLY A 147 24.17 2.80 6.44
N GLN A 148 23.79 3.91 5.83
CA GLN A 148 22.41 4.13 5.38
C GLN A 148 22.09 3.21 4.19
N ALA A 149 20.94 2.56 4.24
CA ALA A 149 20.46 1.73 3.15
C ALA A 149 20.17 2.58 1.89
N GLU A 150 20.70 2.14 0.75
CA GLU A 150 20.49 2.75 -0.56
C GLU A 150 19.47 1.93 -1.38
N MET A 151 19.73 0.63 -1.54
CA MET A 151 18.84 -0.27 -2.29
C MET A 151 18.87 -1.67 -1.69
N PHE A 152 17.71 -2.30 -1.70
CA PHE A 152 17.56 -3.73 -1.40
C PHE A 152 16.98 -4.45 -2.60
N THR A 153 17.64 -5.51 -3.01
CA THR A 153 17.24 -6.39 -4.11
C THR A 153 17.27 -7.84 -3.66
N SER A 154 16.17 -8.54 -3.84
CA SER A 154 16.12 -10.00 -3.68
C SER A 154 15.96 -10.63 -5.05
N ASN A 155 16.94 -11.45 -5.47
CA ASN A 155 16.88 -12.22 -6.69
C ASN A 155 16.14 -13.52 -6.42
N VAL A 156 15.01 -13.70 -7.10
CA VAL A 156 14.12 -14.85 -6.89
C VAL A 156 13.78 -15.52 -8.21
N SER A 157 13.55 -16.83 -8.18
CA SER A 157 12.81 -17.53 -9.22
C SER A 157 11.40 -17.82 -8.73
N TYR A 158 10.42 -17.80 -9.62
CA TYR A 158 9.03 -18.06 -9.27
C TYR A 158 8.28 -18.85 -10.33
N ALA A 159 7.27 -19.58 -9.89
CA ALA A 159 6.28 -20.23 -10.73
C ALA A 159 4.87 -20.02 -10.17
N GLU A 160 3.84 -20.10 -11.02
CA GLU A 160 2.43 -19.96 -10.65
C GLU A 160 1.54 -21.01 -11.29
N GLY A 161 0.43 -21.35 -10.63
CA GLY A 161 -0.51 -22.35 -11.11
C GLY A 161 0.11 -23.76 -11.23
N GLU A 162 -0.04 -24.39 -12.39
CA GLU A 162 0.51 -25.73 -12.64
C GLU A 162 2.03 -25.74 -12.81
N ASP A 163 2.64 -24.61 -13.08
CA ASP A 163 4.08 -24.51 -13.28
C ASP A 163 4.89 -24.71 -11.98
N ILE A 164 4.24 -24.63 -10.82
CA ILE A 164 4.88 -24.94 -9.51
C ILE A 164 5.35 -26.40 -9.41
N TYR A 165 4.83 -27.30 -10.24
CA TYR A 165 5.21 -28.72 -10.27
C TYR A 165 6.30 -29.04 -11.31
N LYS A 166 6.78 -28.04 -12.04
CA LYS A 166 7.90 -28.16 -12.97
C LYS A 166 9.23 -28.11 -12.24
N ASP A 167 10.28 -28.49 -12.94
CA ASP A 167 11.66 -28.33 -12.45
C ASP A 167 11.97 -26.85 -12.20
N ASP A 168 12.67 -26.54 -11.11
CA ASP A 168 12.99 -25.16 -10.68
C ASP A 168 13.80 -24.40 -11.75
N SER A 169 14.55 -25.12 -12.58
CA SER A 169 15.29 -24.53 -13.71
C SER A 169 14.40 -23.96 -14.81
N GLU A 170 13.10 -24.29 -14.82
CA GLU A 170 12.10 -23.76 -15.76
C GLU A 170 11.35 -22.54 -15.18
N TRP A 171 11.61 -22.19 -13.90
CA TRP A 171 10.94 -21.05 -13.26
C TRP A 171 11.47 -19.73 -13.81
N LYS A 172 10.69 -18.69 -13.61
CA LYS A 172 11.01 -17.35 -14.12
C LYS A 172 11.80 -16.57 -13.07
N ASP A 173 12.90 -15.96 -13.49
CA ASP A 173 13.69 -15.07 -12.65
C ASP A 173 13.04 -13.69 -12.50
N TYR A 174 13.20 -13.10 -11.32
CA TYR A 174 12.74 -11.75 -11.02
C TYR A 174 13.61 -11.06 -9.98
N GLU A 175 13.92 -9.79 -10.24
CA GLU A 175 14.57 -8.90 -9.24
C GLU A 175 13.50 -8.18 -8.43
N LEU A 176 13.25 -8.65 -7.22
CA LEU A 176 12.28 -8.07 -6.32
C LEU A 176 12.94 -6.96 -5.50
N LYS A 177 12.50 -5.71 -5.72
CA LYS A 177 13.05 -4.50 -5.08
C LYS A 177 11.99 -3.80 -4.24
N VAL A 178 12.45 -2.95 -3.33
CA VAL A 178 11.55 -2.04 -2.60
C VAL A 178 10.77 -1.19 -3.60
N ASN A 179 9.45 -1.09 -3.43
CA ASN A 179 8.50 -0.41 -4.33
C ASN A 179 8.29 -1.06 -5.71
N HIS A 180 8.96 -2.21 -6.00
CA HIS A 180 8.73 -2.98 -7.24
C HIS A 180 8.27 -4.39 -6.89
N PRO A 181 6.99 -4.56 -6.47
CA PRO A 181 6.46 -5.85 -6.06
C PRO A 181 6.33 -6.80 -7.24
N LEU A 182 6.59 -8.07 -6.99
CA LEU A 182 6.27 -9.15 -7.91
C LEU A 182 4.75 -9.37 -7.91
N ARG A 183 4.15 -9.43 -9.09
CA ARG A 183 2.70 -9.64 -9.27
C ARG A 183 2.48 -10.97 -9.97
N LEU A 184 1.88 -11.92 -9.27
CA LEU A 184 1.61 -13.25 -9.79
C LEU A 184 0.39 -13.87 -9.11
N ALA A 185 -0.30 -14.74 -9.82
CA ALA A 185 -1.45 -15.49 -9.31
C ALA A 185 -2.45 -14.61 -8.52
N HIS A 186 -2.75 -13.40 -9.03
CA HIS A 186 -3.60 -12.37 -8.41
C HIS A 186 -3.06 -11.77 -7.10
N ASN A 187 -1.88 -12.21 -6.66
CA ASN A 187 -1.20 -11.68 -5.48
C ASN A 187 -0.16 -10.62 -5.82
N ARG A 188 0.29 -9.94 -4.78
CA ARG A 188 1.47 -9.08 -4.80
C ARG A 188 2.42 -9.52 -3.71
N VAL A 189 3.66 -9.74 -4.10
CA VAL A 189 4.75 -10.04 -3.16
C VAL A 189 5.63 -8.81 -3.05
N TYR A 190 5.72 -8.27 -1.84
CA TYR A 190 6.53 -7.10 -1.51
C TYR A 190 7.75 -7.52 -0.71
N LEU A 191 8.88 -6.89 -0.99
CA LEU A 191 10.05 -6.95 -0.15
C LEU A 191 9.88 -5.97 1.02
N GLN A 192 9.74 -6.50 2.24
CA GLN A 192 9.50 -5.70 3.45
C GLN A 192 10.79 -5.39 4.22
N GLY A 193 11.75 -6.30 4.19
CA GLY A 193 12.98 -6.16 4.92
C GLY A 193 13.89 -7.35 4.72
N HIS A 194 15.02 -7.32 5.41
CA HIS A 194 15.97 -8.41 5.46
C HIS A 194 16.61 -8.53 6.84
N GLY A 195 17.42 -9.54 7.03
CA GLY A 195 18.21 -9.74 8.21
C GLY A 195 19.16 -10.91 8.00
N TYR A 196 19.71 -11.43 9.10
CA TYR A 196 20.71 -12.46 9.08
C TYR A 196 20.28 -13.69 9.87
N ALA A 197 20.62 -14.83 9.32
CA ALA A 197 20.40 -16.14 9.91
C ALA A 197 21.77 -16.80 10.18
N PRO A 198 22.30 -16.71 11.41
CA PRO A 198 23.51 -17.40 11.80
C PRO A 198 23.36 -18.93 11.66
N THR A 199 24.46 -19.57 11.27
CA THR A 199 24.59 -21.02 11.17
C THR A 199 25.51 -21.54 12.27
N VAL A 200 25.01 -22.48 13.07
CA VAL A 200 25.75 -23.09 14.16
C VAL A 200 25.70 -24.61 14.04
N THR A 201 26.83 -25.24 14.16
CA THR A 201 26.97 -26.68 14.19
C THR A 201 27.32 -27.15 15.59
N VAL A 202 26.56 -28.12 16.12
CA VAL A 202 26.86 -28.84 17.34
C VAL A 202 27.35 -30.26 16.98
N GLU A 203 28.54 -30.62 17.42
CA GLU A 203 29.13 -31.93 17.28
C GLU A 203 29.22 -32.60 18.68
N TRP A 204 28.54 -33.71 18.83
CA TRP A 204 28.54 -34.49 20.07
C TRP A 204 29.78 -35.39 20.18
N PRO A 205 30.13 -35.86 21.39
CA PRO A 205 31.29 -36.75 21.60
C PRO A 205 31.29 -38.05 20.78
N ASN A 206 30.12 -38.50 20.29
CA ASN A 206 30.02 -39.62 19.36
C ASN A 206 30.35 -39.29 17.90
N GLY A 207 30.68 -38.01 17.60
CA GLY A 207 31.01 -37.52 16.25
C GLY A 207 29.80 -37.14 15.39
N GLU A 208 28.58 -37.31 15.87
CA GLU A 208 27.39 -36.85 15.16
C GLU A 208 27.28 -35.32 15.23
N LYS A 209 26.86 -34.71 14.11
CA LYS A 209 26.70 -33.29 13.96
C LYS A 209 25.28 -32.88 13.63
N ARG A 210 24.85 -31.78 14.19
CA ARG A 210 23.61 -31.09 13.80
C ARG A 210 23.90 -29.66 13.56
N THR A 211 23.47 -29.18 12.38
CA THR A 211 23.64 -27.80 11.93
C THR A 211 22.27 -27.16 11.84
N GLN A 212 22.15 -25.95 12.38
CA GLN A 212 20.95 -25.13 12.25
C GLN A 212 21.33 -23.74 11.73
N THR A 213 20.51 -23.24 10.84
CA THR A 213 20.54 -21.84 10.39
C THR A 213 19.22 -21.22 10.84
N ILE A 214 19.26 -20.29 11.77
CA ILE A 214 18.06 -19.69 12.36
C ILE A 214 18.08 -18.18 12.16
N GLN A 215 16.97 -17.60 11.69
CA GLN A 215 16.81 -16.16 11.57
C GLN A 215 16.87 -15.48 12.95
N PHE A 216 17.76 -14.52 13.09
CA PHE A 216 17.82 -13.68 14.27
C PHE A 216 17.06 -12.39 14.04
N GLN A 217 16.41 -11.88 15.08
CA GLN A 217 15.66 -10.63 15.03
C GLN A 217 16.61 -9.44 15.17
N PRO A 218 16.62 -8.52 14.21
CA PRO A 218 17.38 -7.27 14.36
C PRO A 218 16.87 -6.45 15.54
N ASN A 219 17.73 -6.16 16.50
CA ASN A 219 17.48 -5.23 17.60
C ASN A 219 17.72 -3.80 17.18
N ASP A 220 18.59 -3.62 16.20
CA ASP A 220 18.93 -2.37 15.55
C ASP A 220 18.86 -2.56 14.04
N THR A 221 18.04 -1.79 13.37
CA THR A 221 17.86 -1.82 11.91
C THR A 221 18.87 -0.96 11.17
N THR A 222 19.74 -0.23 11.88
CA THR A 222 20.81 0.57 11.28
C THR A 222 22.04 -0.28 11.00
N PHE A 223 22.51 -1.03 12.00
CA PHE A 223 23.71 -1.87 11.89
C PHE A 223 23.43 -3.37 12.05
N PHE A 224 22.18 -3.77 12.21
CA PHE A 224 21.71 -5.16 12.25
C PHE A 224 22.31 -6.02 13.36
N LEU A 225 22.67 -5.42 14.51
CA LEU A 225 22.92 -6.20 15.71
C LEU A 225 21.61 -6.97 16.03
N SER A 226 21.67 -8.29 16.02
CA SER A 226 20.50 -9.13 16.07
C SER A 226 20.56 -10.09 17.26
N SER A 227 19.42 -10.59 17.71
CA SER A 227 19.32 -11.59 18.79
C SER A 227 18.46 -12.77 18.39
N GLY A 228 18.77 -13.93 18.95
CA GLY A 228 18.01 -15.15 18.68
C GLY A 228 18.40 -16.31 19.58
N ALA A 229 17.73 -17.44 19.39
CA ALA A 229 17.93 -18.67 20.14
C ALA A 229 17.86 -19.91 19.25
N MET A 230 18.74 -20.87 19.51
CA MET A 230 18.80 -22.17 18.84
C MET A 230 18.65 -23.29 19.85
N ARG A 231 18.13 -24.45 19.43
CA ARG A 231 17.92 -25.60 20.29
C ARG A 231 18.31 -26.87 19.55
N PHE A 232 19.12 -27.70 20.19
CA PHE A 232 19.65 -28.94 19.61
C PHE A 232 19.30 -30.13 20.50
N ASP A 233 18.64 -31.12 19.92
CA ASP A 233 18.36 -32.38 20.57
C ASP A 233 19.57 -33.30 20.38
N PRO A 234 20.00 -34.09 21.42
CA PRO A 234 21.07 -35.04 21.25
C PRO A 234 20.76 -36.11 20.19
N PRO A 235 21.80 -36.72 19.60
CA PRO A 235 21.62 -37.80 18.63
C PRO A 235 20.76 -38.95 19.16
N ALA A 236 19.97 -39.58 18.28
CA ALA A 236 19.16 -40.74 18.62
C ALA A 236 20.02 -41.87 19.13
N GLY A 237 19.62 -42.47 20.28
CA GLY A 237 20.33 -43.59 20.89
C GLY A 237 21.46 -43.18 21.84
N MET A 238 21.93 -41.94 21.86
CA MET A 238 22.92 -41.43 22.82
C MET A 238 22.34 -41.39 24.25
N HIS A 239 21.07 -40.99 24.36
CA HIS A 239 20.28 -40.98 25.58
C HIS A 239 18.95 -41.66 25.30
N PRO A 240 18.84 -43.00 25.54
CA PRO A 240 17.62 -43.75 25.23
C PRO A 240 16.41 -43.36 26.08
N ASP A 241 16.64 -42.95 27.32
CA ASP A 241 15.59 -42.44 28.21
C ASP A 241 15.24 -40.99 27.88
N LEU A 242 13.94 -40.68 27.81
CA LEU A 242 13.46 -39.39 27.45
C LEU A 242 13.88 -38.29 28.46
N TYR A 243 13.90 -38.62 29.74
CA TYR A 243 14.31 -37.69 30.78
C TYR A 243 15.81 -37.34 30.62
N ASP A 244 16.65 -38.37 30.45
CA ASP A 244 18.09 -38.17 30.23
C ASP A 244 18.36 -37.40 28.96
N ARG A 245 17.60 -37.66 27.89
CA ARG A 245 17.72 -36.90 26.64
C ARG A 245 17.40 -35.42 26.85
N ARG A 246 16.31 -35.08 27.55
CA ARG A 246 15.95 -33.69 27.89
C ARG A 246 17.04 -32.99 28.69
N GLN A 247 17.64 -33.66 29.66
CA GLN A 247 18.72 -33.09 30.48
C GLN A 247 20.01 -32.81 29.68
N ASN A 248 20.14 -33.39 28.49
CA ASN A 248 21.30 -33.24 27.61
C ASN A 248 21.05 -32.45 26.33
N GLN A 249 19.89 -31.82 26.22
CA GLN A 249 19.64 -30.86 25.13
C GLN A 249 20.56 -29.65 25.28
N ILE A 250 21.00 -29.09 24.17
CA ILE A 250 21.81 -27.85 24.10
C ILE A 250 20.90 -26.72 23.59
N ALA A 251 20.91 -25.62 24.29
CA ALA A 251 20.29 -24.40 23.82
C ALA A 251 21.31 -23.24 23.80
N ILE A 252 21.19 -22.38 22.81
CA ILE A 252 22.07 -21.23 22.60
C ILE A 252 21.19 -20.00 22.49
N GLN A 253 21.53 -18.94 23.20
CA GLN A 253 20.87 -17.64 23.07
C GLN A 253 21.93 -16.56 23.06
N GLY A 254 21.80 -15.57 22.19
CA GLY A 254 22.75 -14.49 22.16
C GLY A 254 22.57 -13.46 21.07
N LEU A 255 23.65 -12.78 20.80
CA LEU A 255 23.75 -11.70 19.82
C LEU A 255 24.56 -12.16 18.61
N PHE A 256 24.19 -11.61 17.47
CA PHE A 256 24.89 -11.74 16.21
C PHE A 256 25.16 -10.34 15.63
N ALA A 257 26.36 -10.09 15.16
CA ALA A 257 26.72 -8.88 14.42
C ALA A 257 27.23 -9.26 13.02
N PRO A 258 26.73 -8.64 11.93
CA PRO A 258 27.20 -8.91 10.56
C PRO A 258 28.60 -8.35 10.29
N THR A 259 29.00 -7.30 11.01
CA THR A 259 30.35 -6.76 11.03
C THR A 259 30.69 -6.44 12.48
N ALA A 260 31.44 -7.32 13.11
CA ALA A 260 31.70 -7.27 14.54
C ALA A 260 32.60 -6.11 14.94
N GLU A 261 32.25 -5.45 16.03
CA GLU A 261 33.08 -4.55 16.78
C GLU A 261 33.08 -4.97 18.25
N TRP A 262 34.26 -5.23 18.78
CA TRP A 262 34.42 -5.68 20.19
C TRP A 262 34.71 -4.48 21.08
N ALA A 263 33.75 -4.10 21.90
CA ALA A 263 33.78 -2.95 22.80
C ALA A 263 33.87 -3.35 24.28
N GLY A 264 33.87 -2.35 25.17
CA GLY A 264 33.93 -2.53 26.63
C GLY A 264 35.35 -2.65 27.13
N GLU A 265 35.52 -2.65 28.49
CA GLU A 265 36.86 -2.61 29.15
C GLU A 265 37.79 -3.76 28.78
N ASN A 266 37.23 -4.91 28.34
CA ASN A 266 38.01 -6.10 27.97
C ASN A 266 37.74 -6.56 26.52
N GLY A 267 37.13 -5.74 25.66
CA GLY A 267 36.80 -6.10 24.30
C GLY A 267 35.83 -7.31 24.21
N LYS A 268 34.92 -7.46 25.17
CA LYS A 268 34.02 -8.61 25.25
C LYS A 268 32.56 -8.31 24.90
N LEU A 269 32.23 -7.03 24.68
CA LEU A 269 30.89 -6.60 24.30
C LEU A 269 30.79 -6.56 22.78
N LEU A 270 29.96 -7.41 22.21
CA LEU A 270 29.71 -7.42 20.77
C LEU A 270 28.80 -6.24 20.38
N GLN A 271 29.26 -5.49 19.42
CA GLN A 271 28.52 -4.45 18.70
C GLN A 271 28.61 -4.70 17.20
N SER A 272 27.76 -4.06 16.41
CA SER A 272 27.88 -4.08 14.96
C SER A 272 28.36 -2.71 14.46
N ALA A 273 29.45 -2.71 13.68
CA ALA A 273 30.06 -1.50 13.13
C ALA A 273 29.51 -1.13 11.74
N TYR A 274 28.89 -2.09 11.05
CA TYR A 274 28.38 -1.91 9.69
C TYR A 274 27.24 -2.91 9.39
N PRO A 275 26.21 -2.53 8.64
CA PRO A 275 25.05 -3.40 8.40
C PRO A 275 25.31 -4.57 7.45
N GLY A 276 26.32 -4.53 6.61
CA GLY A 276 26.66 -5.60 5.68
C GLY A 276 27.45 -6.73 6.32
N LEU A 277 27.38 -7.93 5.72
CA LEU A 277 28.07 -9.13 6.18
C LEU A 277 29.54 -9.10 5.75
N LYS A 278 30.42 -8.54 6.59
CA LYS A 278 31.85 -8.41 6.31
C LYS A 278 32.75 -9.20 7.28
N ASP A 279 32.40 -9.17 8.55
CA ASP A 279 33.17 -9.82 9.62
C ASP A 279 32.18 -10.32 10.70
N PRO A 280 31.43 -11.40 10.41
CA PRO A 280 30.38 -11.86 11.31
C PRO A 280 30.94 -12.49 12.58
N ALA A 281 30.27 -12.17 13.69
CA ALA A 281 30.55 -12.78 14.98
C ALA A 281 29.31 -12.97 15.84
N MET A 282 29.40 -13.87 16.80
CA MET A 282 28.37 -14.13 17.79
C MET A 282 28.89 -13.97 19.21
N ALA A 283 28.06 -13.45 20.10
CA ALA A 283 28.26 -13.50 21.56
C ALA A 283 27.10 -14.28 22.16
N ILE A 284 27.37 -15.51 22.59
CA ILE A 284 26.33 -16.46 22.95
C ILE A 284 26.46 -16.97 24.39
N ASP A 285 25.32 -17.19 25.01
CA ASP A 285 25.15 -17.98 26.22
C ASP A 285 24.75 -19.39 25.85
N ILE A 286 25.43 -20.36 26.39
CA ILE A 286 25.19 -21.78 26.15
C ILE A 286 24.50 -22.39 27.37
N TYR A 287 23.44 -23.13 27.12
CA TYR A 287 22.61 -23.76 28.14
C TYR A 287 22.55 -25.26 27.90
N ARG A 288 22.40 -26.01 28.99
CA ARG A 288 22.14 -27.47 28.98
C ARG A 288 20.94 -27.76 29.85
N GLY A 289 20.12 -28.70 29.41
CA GLY A 289 18.90 -29.13 30.09
C GLY A 289 17.69 -29.16 29.18
N ASP A 290 16.49 -29.17 29.76
CA ASP A 290 15.26 -29.20 29.00
C ASP A 290 15.05 -27.89 28.24
N ALA A 291 15.24 -27.96 26.92
CA ALA A 291 15.04 -26.83 26.02
C ALA A 291 13.60 -26.69 25.49
N GLY A 292 12.67 -27.54 25.97
CA GLY A 292 11.26 -27.51 25.59
C GLY A 292 10.95 -28.14 24.23
N LEU A 293 11.86 -28.91 23.64
CA LEU A 293 11.68 -29.50 22.30
C LEU A 293 10.60 -30.60 22.25
N ASP A 294 10.35 -31.27 23.37
CA ASP A 294 9.41 -32.41 23.47
C ASP A 294 8.01 -31.99 24.00
N THR A 295 7.74 -30.74 24.19
CA THR A 295 6.46 -30.26 24.79
C THR A 295 5.31 -30.22 23.81
N GLY A 296 5.57 -30.27 22.51
CA GLY A 296 4.57 -30.06 21.46
C GLY A 296 4.03 -28.62 21.38
N THR A 297 4.61 -27.70 22.16
CA THR A 297 4.24 -26.28 22.11
C THR A 297 5.20 -25.48 21.19
N PRO A 298 4.71 -24.52 20.44
CA PRO A 298 5.56 -23.64 19.64
C PRO A 298 6.60 -22.93 20.50
N GLN A 299 7.86 -22.91 20.05
CA GLN A 299 8.97 -22.24 20.71
C GLN A 299 9.35 -20.98 19.95
N SER A 300 9.71 -19.92 20.69
CA SER A 300 10.23 -18.70 20.07
C SER A 300 11.62 -18.94 19.47
N PHE A 301 11.87 -18.48 18.25
CA PHE A 301 13.20 -18.44 17.64
C PHE A 301 14.07 -17.29 18.19
N PHE A 302 13.49 -16.37 18.93
CA PHE A 302 14.19 -15.16 19.38
C PHE A 302 14.67 -15.23 20.83
N SER A 303 14.09 -16.10 21.65
CA SER A 303 14.42 -16.25 23.06
C SER A 303 14.14 -17.66 23.57
N LEU A 304 14.89 -18.10 24.56
CA LEU A 304 14.59 -19.29 25.32
C LEU A 304 13.41 -19.02 26.26
N ASP A 305 12.69 -20.09 26.68
CA ASP A 305 11.59 -19.94 27.63
C ASP A 305 12.16 -19.55 29.03
N PRO A 306 11.80 -18.33 29.50
CA PRO A 306 12.29 -17.86 30.80
C PRO A 306 11.90 -18.79 31.99
N ASN A 307 10.77 -19.51 31.88
CA ASN A 307 10.32 -20.41 32.95
C ASN A 307 11.26 -21.62 33.09
N LEU A 308 11.76 -22.17 31.98
CA LEU A 308 12.72 -23.27 31.99
C LEU A 308 14.06 -22.84 32.59
N VAL A 309 14.49 -21.62 32.31
CA VAL A 309 15.73 -21.05 32.88
C VAL A 309 15.54 -20.75 34.36
N GLN A 310 14.45 -20.10 34.77
CA GLN A 310 14.21 -19.74 36.17
C GLN A 310 13.96 -20.95 37.08
N SER A 311 13.33 -22.00 36.57
CA SER A 311 13.09 -23.22 37.29
C SER A 311 14.36 -24.11 37.41
N GLY A 312 15.45 -23.76 36.73
CA GLY A 312 16.67 -24.52 36.70
C GLY A 312 16.62 -25.78 35.83
N GLN A 313 15.54 -25.97 35.06
CA GLN A 313 15.43 -27.07 34.10
C GLN A 313 16.41 -26.90 32.91
N LEU A 314 16.66 -25.64 32.54
CA LEU A 314 17.63 -25.23 31.53
C LEU A 314 18.69 -24.36 32.20
N GLN A 315 19.90 -24.82 32.33
CA GLN A 315 20.97 -24.15 33.07
C GLN A 315 22.04 -23.59 32.14
N LYS A 316 22.40 -22.34 32.36
CA LYS A 316 23.52 -21.72 31.65
C LYS A 316 24.84 -22.39 32.12
N ILE A 317 25.60 -22.90 31.16
CA ILE A 317 26.87 -23.58 31.42
C ILE A 317 28.09 -22.78 30.99
N ASP A 318 27.96 -21.94 29.95
CA ASP A 318 29.08 -21.12 29.45
C ASP A 318 28.58 -19.84 28.77
N ARG A 319 29.53 -18.90 28.54
CA ARG A 319 29.36 -17.73 27.70
C ARG A 319 30.62 -17.51 26.87
N VAL A 320 30.44 -17.46 25.54
CA VAL A 320 31.56 -17.41 24.61
C VAL A 320 31.29 -16.37 23.51
N ASN A 321 32.38 -15.80 22.99
CA ASN A 321 32.40 -14.97 21.81
C ASN A 321 33.09 -15.77 20.70
N LEU A 322 32.44 -15.88 19.54
CA LEU A 322 32.91 -16.65 18.40
C LEU A 322 32.90 -15.78 17.15
N ASN A 323 34.07 -15.66 16.51
CA ASN A 323 34.15 -15.18 15.13
C ASN A 323 33.79 -16.31 14.17
N GLN A 324 33.55 -16.01 12.92
CA GLN A 324 33.22 -17.02 11.92
C GLN A 324 34.30 -18.10 11.83
N GLY A 325 33.88 -19.35 11.90
CA GLY A 325 34.75 -20.53 11.86
C GLY A 325 35.38 -20.91 13.22
N GLU A 326 35.18 -20.10 14.27
CA GLU A 326 35.65 -20.45 15.62
C GLU A 326 34.68 -21.43 16.34
N ASP A 327 35.24 -22.18 17.27
CA ASP A 327 34.49 -23.13 18.04
C ASP A 327 34.82 -23.08 19.54
N VAL A 328 33.95 -23.64 20.34
CA VAL A 328 34.15 -23.92 21.75
C VAL A 328 33.86 -25.38 22.02
N THR A 329 34.71 -26.01 22.84
CA THR A 329 34.50 -27.39 23.32
C THR A 329 34.08 -27.38 24.78
N LEU A 330 32.92 -27.99 25.09
CA LEU A 330 32.38 -28.11 26.42
C LEU A 330 33.09 -29.22 27.20
N ASP A 331 32.89 -29.25 28.54
CA ASP A 331 33.56 -30.22 29.44
C ASP A 331 33.30 -31.67 29.08
N ASP A 332 32.15 -32.00 28.49
CA ASP A 332 31.78 -33.33 28.05
C ASP A 332 32.32 -33.74 26.67
N GLY A 333 33.03 -32.81 26.00
CA GLY A 333 33.57 -32.98 24.66
C GLY A 333 32.63 -32.55 23.53
N THR A 334 31.45 -32.04 23.85
CA THR A 334 30.56 -31.43 22.84
C THR A 334 31.18 -30.16 22.27
N LYS A 335 31.27 -30.06 20.95
CA LYS A 335 31.85 -28.93 20.24
C LYS A 335 30.78 -28.09 19.57
N ILE A 336 30.83 -26.79 19.74
CA ILE A 336 29.90 -25.82 19.12
C ILE A 336 30.70 -24.89 18.23
N THR A 337 30.34 -24.84 16.95
CA THR A 337 31.05 -24.06 15.93
C THR A 337 30.11 -23.01 15.34
N PHE A 338 30.57 -21.77 15.25
CA PHE A 338 29.87 -20.74 14.46
C PHE A 338 30.38 -20.80 13.02
N ASP A 339 29.58 -21.36 12.11
CA ASP A 339 29.99 -21.60 10.72
C ASP A 339 29.91 -20.33 9.85
N GLY A 340 29.06 -19.39 10.19
CA GLY A 340 28.82 -18.15 9.44
C GLY A 340 27.36 -17.73 9.50
N ALA A 341 26.91 -16.94 8.53
CA ALA A 341 25.53 -16.52 8.44
C ALA A 341 25.06 -16.40 7.00
N SER A 342 23.79 -16.68 6.81
CA SER A 342 23.05 -16.41 5.58
C SER A 342 22.22 -15.16 5.72
N GLU A 343 21.87 -14.53 4.60
CA GLU A 343 20.85 -13.47 4.56
C GLU A 343 19.47 -14.09 4.47
N PHE A 344 18.46 -13.40 5.00
CA PHE A 344 17.07 -13.71 4.75
C PHE A 344 16.31 -12.50 4.23
N ALA A 345 15.29 -12.73 3.44
CA ALA A 345 14.35 -11.72 3.01
C ALA A 345 13.00 -11.93 3.70
N ASN A 346 12.38 -10.84 4.10
CA ASN A 346 11.00 -10.84 4.60
C ASN A 346 10.08 -10.38 3.49
N TYR A 347 9.20 -11.28 3.04
CA TYR A 347 8.21 -11.00 2.01
C TYR A 347 6.82 -10.85 2.64
N GLN A 348 6.09 -9.88 2.10
CA GLN A 348 4.67 -9.72 2.37
C GLN A 348 3.88 -10.13 1.13
N VAL A 349 3.05 -11.13 1.26
CA VAL A 349 2.10 -11.56 0.23
C VAL A 349 0.76 -10.94 0.53
N SER A 350 0.20 -10.24 -0.45
CA SER A 350 -1.08 -9.53 -0.30
C SER A 350 -2.03 -9.86 -1.45
N TYR A 351 -3.26 -10.16 -1.11
CA TYR A 351 -4.36 -10.38 -2.04
C TYR A 351 -5.55 -9.49 -1.68
N ASP A 352 -5.96 -8.64 -2.62
CA ASP A 352 -7.17 -7.82 -2.51
C ASP A 352 -7.85 -7.74 -3.89
N PRO A 353 -8.94 -8.50 -4.13
CA PRO A 353 -9.61 -8.54 -5.41
C PRO A 353 -10.37 -7.24 -5.73
N PHE A 354 -10.68 -6.43 -4.71
CA PHE A 354 -11.44 -5.19 -4.88
C PHE A 354 -10.57 -3.95 -5.14
N GLN A 355 -9.25 -4.05 -5.03
CA GLN A 355 -8.34 -2.91 -5.18
C GLN A 355 -8.51 -2.18 -6.52
N LYS A 356 -8.75 -2.90 -7.62
CA LYS A 356 -9.01 -2.31 -8.95
C LYS A 356 -10.30 -1.49 -8.96
N TRP A 357 -11.34 -1.98 -8.28
CA TRP A 357 -12.63 -1.30 -8.18
C TRP A 357 -12.57 -0.05 -7.31
N VAL A 358 -11.77 -0.07 -6.24
CA VAL A 358 -11.47 1.13 -5.44
C VAL A 358 -10.82 2.20 -6.33
N LEU A 359 -9.82 1.82 -7.14
CA LEU A 359 -9.16 2.73 -8.07
C LEU A 359 -10.12 3.32 -9.10
N VAL A 360 -10.95 2.48 -9.74
CA VAL A 360 -11.96 2.94 -10.72
C VAL A 360 -12.92 3.91 -10.07
N SER A 361 -13.45 3.59 -8.89
CA SER A 361 -14.37 4.45 -8.16
C SER A 361 -13.73 5.79 -7.77
N ALA A 362 -12.46 5.77 -7.35
CA ALA A 362 -11.69 6.98 -7.02
C ALA A 362 -11.46 7.88 -8.24
N LEU A 363 -11.16 7.31 -9.41
CA LEU A 363 -11.02 8.07 -10.66
C LEU A 363 -12.35 8.69 -11.09
N VAL A 364 -13.46 7.93 -11.03
CA VAL A 364 -14.80 8.44 -11.34
C VAL A 364 -15.16 9.57 -10.38
N MET A 365 -14.87 9.42 -9.08
CA MET A 365 -15.10 10.46 -8.07
C MET A 365 -14.32 11.75 -8.41
N LEU A 366 -13.05 11.63 -8.74
CA LEU A 366 -12.19 12.79 -9.08
C LEU A 366 -12.68 13.50 -10.34
N ILE A 367 -12.97 12.76 -11.41
CA ILE A 367 -13.48 13.33 -12.67
C ILE A 367 -14.81 14.05 -12.43
N SER A 368 -15.71 13.43 -11.65
CA SER A 368 -17.01 14.01 -11.32
C SER A 368 -16.88 15.26 -10.46
N LEU A 369 -15.94 15.29 -9.52
CA LEU A 369 -15.64 16.46 -8.71
C LEU A 369 -15.19 17.63 -9.58
N VAL A 370 -14.22 17.38 -10.47
CA VAL A 370 -13.74 18.41 -11.43
C VAL A 370 -14.91 18.90 -12.30
N GLY A 371 -15.72 17.99 -12.83
CA GLY A 371 -16.91 18.34 -13.61
C GLY A 371 -17.90 19.21 -12.83
N SER A 372 -18.14 18.87 -11.56
CA SER A 372 -19.03 19.64 -10.68
C SER A 372 -18.50 21.04 -10.36
N LEU A 373 -17.18 21.24 -10.34
CA LEU A 373 -16.55 22.54 -10.09
C LEU A 373 -16.47 23.41 -11.36
N VAL A 374 -16.16 22.80 -12.50
CA VAL A 374 -15.92 23.52 -13.76
C VAL A 374 -17.25 23.91 -14.45
N ILE A 375 -18.28 23.05 -14.38
CA ILE A 375 -19.55 23.31 -15.05
C ILE A 375 -20.32 24.40 -14.31
N LYS A 376 -20.45 25.55 -14.96
CA LYS A 376 -21.17 26.73 -14.45
C LYS A 376 -22.67 26.58 -14.70
N ARG A 377 -23.50 26.65 -13.67
CA ARG A 377 -24.95 26.64 -13.81
C ARG A 377 -25.49 28.05 -13.90
N ARG A 378 -26.17 28.35 -15.00
CA ARG A 378 -26.74 29.65 -15.33
C ARG A 378 -28.24 29.48 -15.54
N ARG A 379 -29.00 30.42 -15.07
CA ARG A 379 -30.44 30.48 -15.30
C ARG A 379 -30.82 31.90 -15.68
N VAL A 380 -31.64 32.05 -16.75
CA VAL A 380 -32.18 33.29 -17.23
C VAL A 380 -33.70 33.16 -17.31
N TYR A 381 -34.40 34.17 -16.86
CA TYR A 381 -35.81 34.38 -17.03
C TYR A 381 -36.02 35.56 -17.92
N ILE A 382 -36.91 35.45 -18.95
CA ILE A 382 -37.22 36.51 -19.89
C ILE A 382 -38.76 36.59 -19.93
N ARG A 383 -39.27 37.81 -19.75
CA ARG A 383 -40.69 38.11 -19.87
C ARG A 383 -40.93 39.07 -20.98
N LEU A 384 -41.90 38.79 -21.81
CA LEU A 384 -42.33 39.62 -22.91
C LEU A 384 -43.69 40.18 -22.60
N ARG A 385 -43.86 41.48 -22.77
CA ARG A 385 -45.11 42.19 -22.57
C ARG A 385 -45.38 43.06 -23.76
N PRO A 386 -46.46 42.79 -24.57
CA PRO A 386 -46.81 43.69 -25.68
C PRO A 386 -47.10 45.08 -25.16
N ASN A 387 -46.53 46.12 -25.86
CA ASN A 387 -46.71 47.50 -25.50
C ASN A 387 -47.83 48.14 -26.35
N ALA A 388 -48.69 48.91 -25.70
CA ALA A 388 -49.77 49.58 -26.37
C ALA A 388 -49.33 50.65 -27.40
N ALA A 389 -48.13 51.16 -27.30
CA ALA A 389 -47.51 52.11 -28.24
C ALA A 389 -46.84 51.45 -29.46
N GLY A 390 -46.83 50.11 -29.52
CA GLY A 390 -46.14 49.26 -30.49
C GLY A 390 -44.92 48.57 -29.90
N GLY A 391 -44.54 47.42 -30.48
CA GLY A 391 -43.41 46.62 -30.00
C GLY A 391 -43.64 45.82 -28.71
N THR A 392 -42.58 45.43 -28.05
CA THR A 392 -42.63 44.53 -26.88
C THR A 392 -41.61 45.00 -25.81
N ASP A 393 -42.12 45.14 -24.57
CA ASP A 393 -41.29 45.38 -23.40
C ASP A 393 -40.70 44.04 -22.93
N VAL A 394 -39.40 44.04 -22.67
CA VAL A 394 -38.61 42.85 -22.25
C VAL A 394 -38.09 43.07 -20.85
N GLU A 395 -38.46 42.20 -19.94
CA GLU A 395 -37.93 42.12 -18.58
C GLU A 395 -37.07 40.86 -18.45
N MET A 396 -35.79 41.01 -18.10
CA MET A 396 -34.87 39.89 -17.92
C MET A 396 -34.37 39.79 -16.50
N GLY A 397 -34.20 38.54 -16.03
CA GLY A 397 -33.60 38.29 -14.75
C GLY A 397 -32.61 37.12 -14.82
N GLY A 398 -31.44 37.29 -14.25
CA GLY A 398 -30.35 36.31 -14.26
C GLY A 398 -30.01 35.80 -12.87
N LEU A 399 -29.77 34.50 -12.78
CA LEU A 399 -29.36 33.81 -11.54
C LEU A 399 -28.19 32.85 -11.79
N ALA A 400 -27.10 33.04 -11.04
CA ALA A 400 -26.02 32.07 -10.90
C ALA A 400 -26.03 31.54 -9.48
N ARG A 401 -26.12 30.25 -9.31
CA ARG A 401 -26.28 29.65 -7.96
C ARG A 401 -24.99 29.69 -7.13
N THR A 402 -23.79 29.60 -7.73
CA THR A 402 -22.54 29.48 -7.01
C THR A 402 -21.36 30.26 -7.58
N ASP A 403 -21.17 30.27 -8.89
CA ASP A 403 -20.07 31.00 -9.53
C ASP A 403 -20.62 32.23 -10.29
N ARG A 404 -20.34 33.42 -9.75
CA ARG A 404 -20.80 34.68 -10.32
C ARG A 404 -19.80 35.28 -11.32
N ALA A 405 -18.57 34.73 -11.35
CA ALA A 405 -17.53 35.25 -12.22
C ALA A 405 -17.92 35.18 -13.73
N GLY A 406 -17.83 36.28 -14.44
CA GLY A 406 -18.20 36.41 -15.83
C GLY A 406 -19.71 36.26 -16.12
N TRP A 407 -20.57 36.09 -15.10
CA TRP A 407 -22.01 35.94 -15.32
C TRP A 407 -22.68 37.29 -15.61
N SER A 408 -22.20 38.34 -14.98
CA SER A 408 -22.74 39.72 -15.26
C SER A 408 -22.54 40.11 -16.71
N GLU A 409 -21.33 39.92 -17.22
CA GLU A 409 -20.98 40.25 -18.63
C GLU A 409 -21.82 39.39 -19.59
N GLU A 410 -21.85 38.07 -19.41
CA GLU A 410 -22.62 37.15 -20.25
C GLU A 410 -24.14 37.47 -20.23
N PHE A 411 -24.66 37.90 -19.08
CA PHE A 411 -26.08 38.26 -18.94
C PHE A 411 -26.38 39.57 -19.70
N HIS A 412 -25.54 40.58 -19.54
CA HIS A 412 -25.71 41.86 -20.24
C HIS A 412 -25.47 41.74 -21.74
N GLU A 413 -24.53 40.92 -22.17
CA GLU A 413 -24.35 40.58 -23.59
C GLU A 413 -25.60 39.93 -24.17
N LEU A 414 -26.20 38.96 -23.47
CA LEU A 414 -27.45 38.35 -23.91
C LEU A 414 -28.61 39.38 -23.99
N HIS A 415 -28.70 40.28 -23.02
CA HIS A 415 -29.70 41.32 -22.99
C HIS A 415 -29.53 42.29 -24.17
N ARG A 416 -28.31 42.82 -24.40
CA ARG A 416 -28.00 43.69 -25.54
C ARG A 416 -28.31 43.02 -26.87
N ALA A 417 -27.88 41.77 -27.01
CA ALA A 417 -28.09 41.01 -28.23
C ALA A 417 -29.58 40.79 -28.55
N LEU A 418 -30.45 40.64 -27.54
CA LEU A 418 -31.90 40.49 -27.73
C LEU A 418 -32.58 41.77 -28.12
N LEU A 419 -32.08 42.90 -27.64
CA LEU A 419 -32.65 44.21 -27.90
C LEU A 419 -31.93 44.96 -29.06
N GLU A 420 -30.92 44.33 -29.68
CA GLU A 420 -30.11 44.93 -30.76
C GLU A 420 -29.43 46.22 -30.33
N LEU A 421 -29.02 46.32 -29.06
CA LEU A 421 -28.32 47.47 -28.54
C LEU A 421 -26.84 47.46 -28.97
N PRO A 422 -26.21 48.61 -29.24
CA PRO A 422 -24.79 48.70 -29.61
C PRO A 422 -23.87 48.21 -28.46
N ASP A 423 -22.68 47.81 -28.83
CA ASP A 423 -21.65 47.42 -27.85
C ASP A 423 -21.18 48.66 -27.07
N PRO A 424 -20.95 48.61 -25.76
CA PRO A 424 -20.42 49.75 -25.00
C PRO A 424 -19.11 50.28 -25.56
N ASP A 425 -18.25 49.43 -26.10
CA ASP A 425 -16.95 49.79 -26.66
C ASP A 425 -17.11 50.57 -28.00
N GLU A 426 -18.19 50.35 -28.78
CA GLU A 426 -18.52 51.10 -29.98
C GLU A 426 -19.08 52.52 -29.67
N VAL A 427 -19.75 52.68 -28.53
CA VAL A 427 -20.30 53.95 -28.08
C VAL A 427 -19.22 54.90 -27.56
N GLU A 428 -18.19 54.39 -26.90
CA GLU A 428 -17.04 55.19 -26.42
C GLU A 428 -16.15 55.67 -27.60
N GLU A 429 -16.04 54.92 -28.69
CA GLU A 429 -15.30 55.36 -29.88
C GLU A 429 -16.03 56.49 -30.64
N ASP A 430 -17.35 56.46 -30.73
CA ASP A 430 -18.13 57.50 -31.40
C ASP A 430 -18.17 58.81 -30.61
N GLU A 431 -18.14 58.78 -29.27
CA GLU A 431 -18.07 59.99 -28.43
C GLU A 431 -16.67 60.66 -28.49
N LEU A 432 -15.61 59.90 -28.76
CA LEU A 432 -14.22 60.38 -28.88
C LEU A 432 -13.95 61.08 -30.24
N TYR A 433 -14.81 60.87 -31.27
CA TYR A 433 -14.66 61.42 -32.58
C TYR A 433 -15.64 62.60 -32.91
N THR A 434 -16.51 63.02 -31.96
CA THR A 434 -17.49 64.12 -32.17
C THR A 434 -17.14 65.42 -31.50
N ASP A 435 -15.93 65.55 -30.89
CA ASP A 435 -15.40 66.85 -30.43
C ASP A 435 -14.24 67.32 -31.35
N ASP A 436 -14.58 67.85 -32.57
CA ASP A 436 -13.77 68.76 -33.39
C ASP A 436 -14.64 69.87 -34.01
#